data_00a932b68ad6d2db1604fb63d7c50742
#
_entry.id   00a932b68ad6d2db1604fb63d7c50742
#
_cell.length_a   1.000
_cell.length_b   1.000
_cell.length_c   1.000
_cell.angle_alpha   90.00
_cell.angle_beta   90.00
_cell.angle_gamma   90.00
#
_symmetry.space_group_name_H-M   'P 1'
#
loop_
_entity.id
_entity.type
_entity.pdbx_description
1 polymer ?
#
loop_
_entity_poly.entity_id
_entity_poly.type
_entity_poly.pdbx_seq_one_letter_code
_entity_poly.pdbx_strand_id
1 'polypeptide(L)'
;RPALLVKSVVGSNKFRFNNAARNFMAANSKSSAAIVVTALIFGLYYDLHASKPPEISDPIIVEPVNNEFKFDVEKLADNELHRYAYINDEGREIRFFLLNRFADRASPIIVFDACAICGDMGYIKKDADLICISCNVRIFLPSVGKEGGCNPIPMPFEFDGKFITVTLDTIQSGANYFSKVIEKMVLDPVSRNKVSNQNSKSYLYYNRTYFFENEKT
;
A
#
# COMPACT_ATOMS: atom_id res chain seq x y z
N ARG A 1 -54.60 -17.83 80.10
CA ARG A 1 -54.18 -17.96 78.66
C ARG A 1 -53.03 -17.02 78.43
N PRO A 2 -51.84 -17.50 78.08
CA PRO A 2 -50.76 -16.59 77.75
C PRO A 2 -50.60 -16.54 76.20
N ALA A 3 -50.48 -15.37 75.68
CA ALA A 3 -50.02 -15.11 74.31
C ALA A 3 -48.47 -14.95 74.39
N LEU A 4 -47.74 -15.90 73.84
CA LEU A 4 -46.30 -15.88 73.80
C LEU A 4 -45.78 -15.28 72.50
N LEU A 5 -45.03 -14.25 72.71
CA LEU A 5 -43.86 -13.74 71.98
C LEU A 5 -43.28 -14.67 70.91
N VAL A 6 -43.46 -14.26 69.67
CA VAL A 6 -42.53 -14.60 68.57
C VAL A 6 -42.23 -13.27 67.85
N LYS A 7 -41.33 -12.53 68.42
CA LYS A 7 -40.71 -11.35 67.75
C LYS A 7 -39.21 -11.42 68.13
N SER A 8 -38.35 -11.71 67.17
CA SER A 8 -37.02 -11.15 67.03
C SER A 8 -35.91 -12.05 66.43
N VAL A 9 -36.25 -12.86 65.46
CA VAL A 9 -35.15 -13.57 64.79
C VAL A 9 -35.02 -13.26 63.27
N VAL A 10 -35.96 -12.50 62.70
CA VAL A 10 -35.97 -12.27 61.25
C VAL A 10 -35.15 -11.01 60.82
N GLY A 11 -34.76 -10.16 61.77
CA GLY A 11 -34.13 -8.86 61.43
C GLY A 11 -32.59 -8.92 61.18
N SER A 12 -31.89 -9.89 61.72
CA SER A 12 -30.44 -9.89 61.72
C SER A 12 -29.81 -10.52 60.46
N ASN A 13 -30.49 -11.47 59.85
CA ASN A 13 -29.93 -12.19 58.70
C ASN A 13 -30.04 -11.42 57.36
N LYS A 14 -31.06 -10.56 57.21
CA LYS A 14 -31.24 -9.74 56.01
C LYS A 14 -30.13 -8.69 55.82
N PHE A 15 -29.63 -8.16 56.95
CA PHE A 15 -28.60 -7.10 56.92
C PHE A 15 -27.20 -7.68 56.60
N ARG A 16 -26.91 -8.88 57.04
CA ARG A 16 -25.64 -9.59 56.78
C ARG A 16 -25.55 -10.07 55.33
N PHE A 17 -26.66 -10.53 54.75
CA PHE A 17 -26.71 -10.99 53.37
C PHE A 17 -26.51 -9.83 52.37
N ASN A 18 -27.10 -8.67 52.63
CA ASN A 18 -26.95 -7.50 51.76
C ASN A 18 -25.51 -6.93 51.74
N ASN A 19 -24.77 -7.01 52.87
CA ASN A 19 -23.43 -6.54 52.94
C ASN A 19 -22.42 -7.51 52.22
N ALA A 20 -22.64 -8.79 52.34
CA ALA A 20 -21.83 -9.80 51.62
C ALA A 20 -22.07 -9.70 50.09
N ALA A 21 -23.32 -9.56 49.67
CA ALA A 21 -23.66 -9.39 48.25
C ALA A 21 -23.08 -8.06 47.68
N ARG A 22 -23.19 -6.96 48.43
CA ARG A 22 -22.59 -5.66 48.02
C ARG A 22 -21.05 -5.72 47.93
N ASN A 23 -20.38 -6.39 48.88
CA ASN A 23 -18.93 -6.55 48.86
C ASN A 23 -18.50 -7.50 47.72
N PHE A 24 -19.26 -8.54 47.42
CA PHE A 24 -19.01 -9.43 46.29
C PHE A 24 -19.19 -8.70 44.93
N MET A 25 -20.27 -7.91 44.77
CA MET A 25 -20.47 -7.09 43.59
C MET A 25 -19.41 -5.99 43.44
N ALA A 26 -18.98 -5.37 44.54
CA ALA A 26 -17.95 -4.34 44.50
C ALA A 26 -16.54 -4.92 44.19
N ALA A 27 -16.25 -6.11 44.69
CA ALA A 27 -14.99 -6.83 44.35
C ALA A 27 -14.97 -7.29 42.87
N ASN A 28 -16.10 -7.83 42.37
CA ASN A 28 -16.21 -8.24 40.98
C ASN A 28 -16.23 -7.03 40.01
N SER A 29 -16.81 -5.89 40.41
CA SER A 29 -16.82 -4.70 39.56
C SER A 29 -15.42 -4.13 39.31
N LYS A 30 -14.54 -4.16 40.33
CA LYS A 30 -13.14 -3.73 40.19
C LYS A 30 -12.35 -4.67 39.27
N SER A 31 -12.56 -5.98 39.41
CA SER A 31 -11.94 -6.98 38.53
C SER A 31 -12.44 -6.87 37.09
N SER A 32 -13.75 -6.65 36.91
CA SER A 32 -14.34 -6.47 35.59
C SER A 32 -13.85 -5.20 34.91
N ALA A 33 -13.74 -4.10 35.64
CA ALA A 33 -13.20 -2.86 35.11
C ALA A 33 -11.71 -3.00 34.69
N ALA A 34 -10.91 -3.69 35.48
CA ALA A 34 -9.52 -3.96 35.15
C ALA A 34 -9.38 -4.80 33.87
N ILE A 35 -10.20 -5.85 33.71
CA ILE A 35 -10.22 -6.69 32.51
C ILE A 35 -10.62 -5.88 31.28
N VAL A 36 -11.66 -5.07 31.38
CA VAL A 36 -12.11 -4.22 30.27
C VAL A 36 -11.05 -3.20 29.87
N VAL A 37 -10.41 -2.54 30.83
CA VAL A 37 -9.32 -1.58 30.55
C VAL A 37 -8.14 -2.28 29.89
N THR A 38 -7.75 -3.46 30.39
CA THR A 38 -6.65 -4.23 29.78
C THR A 38 -6.99 -4.67 28.36
N ALA A 39 -8.22 -5.12 28.11
CA ALA A 39 -8.67 -5.51 26.77
C ALA A 39 -8.70 -4.29 25.80
N LEU A 40 -9.14 -3.12 26.26
CA LEU A 40 -9.11 -1.89 25.46
C LEU A 40 -7.66 -1.45 25.15
N ILE A 41 -6.77 -1.49 26.13
CA ILE A 41 -5.33 -1.16 25.91
C ILE A 41 -4.71 -2.14 24.93
N PHE A 42 -5.00 -3.44 25.08
CA PHE A 42 -4.50 -4.47 24.17
C PHE A 42 -5.07 -4.32 22.76
N GLY A 43 -6.36 -4.01 22.64
CA GLY A 43 -7.01 -3.73 21.36
C GLY A 43 -6.40 -2.51 20.66
N LEU A 44 -6.24 -1.40 21.38
CA LEU A 44 -5.57 -0.19 20.86
C LEU A 44 -4.11 -0.46 20.48
N TYR A 45 -3.38 -1.20 21.31
CA TYR A 45 -2.00 -1.58 21.00
C TYR A 45 -1.94 -2.45 19.74
N TYR A 46 -2.86 -3.40 19.60
CA TYR A 46 -2.94 -4.28 18.44
C TYR A 46 -3.27 -3.50 17.18
N ASP A 47 -4.27 -2.61 17.20
CA ASP A 47 -4.62 -1.75 16.07
C ASP A 47 -3.46 -0.85 15.64
N LEU A 48 -2.76 -0.26 16.60
CA LEU A 48 -1.63 0.63 16.31
C LEU A 48 -0.40 -0.09 15.74
N HIS A 49 -0.19 -1.36 16.05
CA HIS A 49 1.03 -2.10 15.66
C HIS A 49 0.79 -3.17 14.59
N ALA A 50 -0.40 -3.79 14.56
CA ALA A 50 -0.70 -4.88 13.62
C ALA A 50 -1.32 -4.40 12.29
N SER A 51 -1.88 -3.19 12.26
CA SER A 51 -2.64 -2.68 11.10
C SER A 51 -1.81 -1.85 10.12
N LYS A 52 -0.53 -1.57 10.41
CA LYS A 52 0.30 -0.82 9.46
C LYS A 52 0.68 -1.72 8.28
N PRO A 53 0.32 -1.32 7.04
CA PRO A 53 0.85 -2.02 5.88
C PRO A 53 2.39 -1.94 5.90
N PRO A 54 3.09 -2.95 5.38
CA PRO A 54 4.54 -2.91 5.29
C PRO A 54 4.98 -1.67 4.50
N GLU A 55 6.05 -1.03 4.98
CA GLU A 55 6.61 0.15 4.30
C GLU A 55 7.21 -0.28 2.95
N ILE A 56 6.86 0.48 1.93
CA ILE A 56 7.39 0.32 0.58
C ILE A 56 8.61 1.26 0.45
N SER A 57 9.68 0.77 -0.17
CA SER A 57 10.80 1.63 -0.55
C SER A 57 10.34 2.67 -1.57
N ASP A 58 10.80 3.91 -1.43
CA ASP A 58 10.57 4.95 -2.43
C ASP A 58 11.15 4.54 -3.79
N PRO A 59 10.46 4.84 -4.89
CA PRO A 59 10.96 4.53 -6.22
C PRO A 59 12.11 5.46 -6.61
N ILE A 60 13.08 4.92 -7.35
CA ILE A 60 14.09 5.72 -8.02
C ILE A 60 13.45 6.35 -9.26
N ILE A 61 13.42 7.68 -9.32
CA ILE A 61 12.90 8.39 -10.48
C ILE A 61 13.90 8.25 -11.64
N VAL A 62 13.38 7.83 -12.80
CA VAL A 62 14.18 7.65 -14.01
C VAL A 62 13.56 8.38 -15.19
N GLU A 63 14.42 8.87 -16.09
CA GLU A 63 14.04 9.54 -17.32
C GLU A 63 14.48 8.71 -18.53
N PRO A 64 13.71 8.73 -19.62
CA PRO A 64 14.08 7.97 -20.83
C PRO A 64 15.25 8.64 -21.56
N VAL A 65 16.10 7.82 -22.16
CA VAL A 65 17.13 8.27 -23.10
C VAL A 65 16.73 7.75 -24.49
N ASN A 66 16.56 8.65 -25.46
CA ASN A 66 16.08 8.30 -26.80
C ASN A 66 14.76 7.50 -26.82
N ASN A 67 13.81 7.87 -25.95
CA ASN A 67 12.52 7.18 -25.74
C ASN A 67 12.64 5.74 -25.19
N GLU A 68 13.74 5.38 -24.57
CA GLU A 68 13.97 4.07 -23.97
C GLU A 68 14.48 4.19 -22.54
N PHE A 69 14.11 3.20 -21.72
CA PHE A 69 14.70 2.97 -20.39
C PHE A 69 15.55 1.71 -20.47
N LYS A 70 16.79 1.79 -19.97
CA LYS A 70 17.74 0.69 -20.00
C LYS A 70 18.26 0.38 -18.60
N PHE A 71 18.10 -0.87 -18.17
CA PHE A 71 18.47 -1.33 -16.83
C PHE A 71 19.49 -2.46 -16.90
N ASP A 72 20.59 -2.31 -16.18
CA ASP A 72 21.60 -3.35 -16.04
C ASP A 72 21.12 -4.43 -15.07
N VAL A 73 21.03 -5.68 -15.53
CA VAL A 73 20.56 -6.80 -14.72
C VAL A 73 21.57 -7.30 -13.71
N GLU A 74 22.84 -6.88 -13.78
CA GLU A 74 23.83 -7.17 -12.73
C GLU A 74 23.37 -6.66 -11.36
N LYS A 75 22.63 -5.56 -11.32
CA LYS A 75 22.06 -5.01 -10.08
C LYS A 75 21.04 -5.93 -9.42
N LEU A 76 20.45 -6.87 -10.15
CA LEU A 76 19.48 -7.84 -9.63
C LEU A 76 20.15 -9.09 -9.01
N ALA A 77 21.48 -9.13 -8.97
CA ALA A 77 22.24 -10.21 -8.33
C ALA A 77 22.08 -10.25 -6.79
N ASP A 78 21.60 -9.16 -6.20
CA ASP A 78 21.24 -9.08 -4.77
C ASP A 78 19.93 -9.83 -4.45
N ASN A 79 19.20 -10.30 -5.48
CA ASN A 79 17.89 -10.93 -5.38
C ASN A 79 16.80 -10.04 -4.71
N GLU A 80 16.97 -8.72 -4.74
CA GLU A 80 16.00 -7.77 -4.19
C GLU A 80 15.06 -7.23 -5.27
N LEU A 81 14.01 -6.54 -4.82
CA LEU A 81 13.07 -5.81 -5.67
C LEU A 81 13.58 -4.38 -5.87
N HIS A 82 13.91 -4.01 -7.10
CA HIS A 82 14.37 -2.68 -7.48
C HIS A 82 13.21 -1.87 -8.06
N ARG A 83 12.74 -0.87 -7.30
CA ARG A 83 11.59 -0.05 -7.68
C ARG A 83 12.04 1.23 -8.37
N TYR A 84 11.37 1.53 -9.47
CA TYR A 84 11.56 2.73 -10.27
C TYR A 84 10.24 3.43 -10.54
N ALA A 85 10.31 4.70 -10.90
CA ALA A 85 9.15 5.45 -11.38
C ALA A 85 9.56 6.42 -12.50
N TYR A 86 8.64 6.59 -13.43
CA TYR A 86 8.67 7.66 -14.42
C TYR A 86 7.52 8.63 -14.15
N ILE A 87 7.81 9.92 -14.16
CA ILE A 87 6.80 10.97 -14.01
C ILE A 87 6.51 11.54 -15.39
N ASN A 88 5.33 11.22 -15.93
CA ASN A 88 4.94 11.70 -17.25
C ASN A 88 4.64 13.23 -17.26
N ASP A 89 4.29 13.78 -18.43
CA ASP A 89 4.02 15.22 -18.57
C ASP A 89 2.77 15.66 -17.78
N GLU A 90 1.83 14.74 -17.51
CA GLU A 90 0.67 14.99 -16.65
C GLU A 90 1.02 14.97 -15.15
N GLY A 91 2.27 14.66 -14.80
CA GLY A 91 2.74 14.49 -13.42
C GLY A 91 2.40 13.13 -12.82
N ARG A 92 1.83 12.20 -13.59
CA ARG A 92 1.47 10.89 -13.06
C ARG A 92 2.72 10.07 -12.81
N GLU A 93 2.86 9.56 -11.57
CA GLU A 93 3.95 8.71 -11.15
C GLU A 93 3.66 7.27 -11.56
N ILE A 94 4.28 6.81 -12.65
CA ILE A 94 4.13 5.46 -13.18
C ILE A 94 5.22 4.60 -12.57
N ARG A 95 4.84 3.75 -11.60
CA ARG A 95 5.78 2.89 -10.89
C ARG A 95 5.90 1.53 -11.55
N PHE A 96 7.11 1.02 -11.55
CA PHE A 96 7.44 -0.33 -12.00
C PHE A 96 8.62 -0.87 -11.20
N PHE A 97 8.81 -2.16 -11.24
CA PHE A 97 9.96 -2.76 -10.57
C PHE A 97 10.59 -3.87 -11.40
N LEU A 98 11.86 -4.08 -11.09
CA LEU A 98 12.66 -5.18 -11.61
C LEU A 98 13.02 -6.13 -10.47
N LEU A 99 13.03 -7.41 -10.76
CA LEU A 99 13.56 -8.44 -9.88
C LEU A 99 14.06 -9.63 -10.68
N ASN A 100 14.88 -10.50 -10.04
CA ASN A 100 15.19 -11.81 -10.57
C ASN A 100 14.20 -12.84 -10.01
N ARG A 101 13.58 -13.63 -10.90
CA ARG A 101 12.55 -14.62 -10.49
C ARG A 101 13.11 -15.86 -9.82
N PHE A 102 14.40 -16.15 -10.02
CA PHE A 102 15.09 -17.33 -9.49
C PHE A 102 16.40 -16.92 -8.86
N ALA A 103 16.72 -17.48 -7.69
CA ALA A 103 17.94 -17.18 -6.98
C ALA A 103 19.18 -17.84 -7.62
N ASP A 104 18.99 -18.94 -8.33
CA ASP A 104 20.06 -19.82 -8.88
C ASP A 104 20.39 -19.53 -10.34
N ARG A 105 19.62 -18.71 -11.02
CA ARG A 105 19.82 -18.39 -12.45
C ARG A 105 19.26 -17.01 -12.80
N ALA A 106 19.85 -16.41 -13.82
CA ALA A 106 19.35 -15.15 -14.37
C ALA A 106 17.98 -15.37 -15.04
N SER A 107 16.96 -14.72 -14.50
CA SER A 107 15.62 -14.66 -15.06
C SER A 107 14.99 -13.32 -14.69
N PRO A 108 15.61 -12.23 -15.18
CA PRO A 108 15.14 -10.89 -14.84
C PRO A 108 13.76 -10.64 -15.44
N ILE A 109 12.96 -9.84 -14.75
CA ILE A 109 11.63 -9.41 -15.18
C ILE A 109 11.42 -7.96 -14.80
N ILE A 110 10.68 -7.24 -15.63
CA ILE A 110 10.15 -5.92 -15.33
C ILE A 110 8.63 -5.95 -15.44
N VAL A 111 7.94 -5.33 -14.47
CA VAL A 111 6.48 -5.31 -14.39
C VAL A 111 6.02 -3.98 -13.78
N PHE A 112 4.79 -3.57 -14.02
CA PHE A 112 4.19 -2.45 -13.31
C PHE A 112 3.99 -2.76 -11.83
N ASP A 113 4.24 -1.79 -10.96
CA ASP A 113 4.02 -1.90 -9.51
C ASP A 113 2.55 -1.65 -9.16
N ALA A 114 1.68 -2.34 -9.87
CA ALA A 114 0.24 -2.27 -9.77
C ALA A 114 -0.40 -3.63 -10.06
N CYS A 115 -1.57 -3.85 -9.47
CA CYS A 115 -2.39 -5.03 -9.65
C CYS A 115 -3.71 -4.66 -10.33
N ALA A 116 -4.14 -5.40 -11.32
CA ALA A 116 -5.39 -5.14 -12.03
C ALA A 116 -6.63 -5.22 -11.12
N ILE A 117 -6.56 -5.97 -10.01
CA ILE A 117 -7.66 -6.15 -9.05
C ILE A 117 -7.52 -5.18 -7.86
N CYS A 118 -6.30 -5.01 -7.34
CA CYS A 118 -6.03 -4.33 -6.06
C CYS A 118 -5.55 -2.88 -6.22
N GLY A 119 -5.26 -2.41 -7.44
CA GLY A 119 -4.75 -1.07 -7.72
C GLY A 119 -3.25 -0.91 -7.48
N ASP A 120 -2.82 0.31 -7.20
CA ASP A 120 -1.43 0.76 -7.20
C ASP A 120 -0.77 0.87 -5.81
N MET A 121 -1.21 0.09 -4.85
CA MET A 121 -0.54 0.05 -3.55
C MET A 121 0.85 -0.59 -3.59
N GLY A 122 1.14 -1.36 -4.64
CA GLY A 122 2.44 -1.92 -4.92
C GLY A 122 2.70 -3.26 -4.24
N TYR A 123 3.97 -3.67 -4.32
CA TYR A 123 4.44 -4.98 -3.87
C TYR A 123 5.68 -4.86 -3.01
N ILE A 124 5.89 -5.83 -2.12
CA ILE A 124 7.17 -6.04 -1.44
C ILE A 124 7.66 -7.46 -1.71
N LYS A 125 8.98 -7.63 -1.80
CA LYS A 125 9.60 -8.94 -1.81
C LYS A 125 9.90 -9.37 -0.38
N LYS A 126 9.51 -10.60 -0.03
CA LYS A 126 9.83 -11.23 1.24
C LYS A 126 10.25 -12.67 0.99
N ASP A 127 11.51 -12.97 1.25
CA ASP A 127 12.10 -14.28 0.96
C ASP A 127 11.91 -14.71 -0.51
N ALA A 128 11.25 -15.84 -0.74
CA ALA A 128 10.95 -16.39 -2.07
C ALA A 128 9.59 -15.93 -2.64
N ASP A 129 8.88 -15.04 -1.95
CA ASP A 129 7.55 -14.57 -2.34
C ASP A 129 7.54 -13.08 -2.64
N LEU A 130 6.66 -12.70 -3.56
CA LEU A 130 6.21 -11.32 -3.75
C LEU A 130 4.86 -11.15 -3.04
N ILE A 131 4.70 -10.09 -2.25
CA ILE A 131 3.48 -9.84 -1.50
C ILE A 131 2.80 -8.60 -2.08
N CYS A 132 1.54 -8.75 -2.51
CA CYS A 132 0.68 -7.62 -2.85
C CYS A 132 0.25 -6.91 -1.56
N ILE A 133 0.59 -5.63 -1.42
CA ILE A 133 0.34 -4.89 -0.18
C ILE A 133 -1.14 -4.69 0.09
N SER A 134 -1.93 -4.45 -0.95
CA SER A 134 -3.35 -4.19 -0.82
C SER A 134 -4.14 -5.38 -0.25
N CYS A 135 -3.86 -6.60 -0.68
CA CYS A 135 -4.63 -7.80 -0.32
C CYS A 135 -3.82 -8.83 0.51
N ASN A 136 -2.55 -8.55 0.78
CA ASN A 136 -1.63 -9.42 1.53
C ASN A 136 -1.49 -10.85 0.95
N VAL A 137 -1.73 -11.00 -0.36
CA VAL A 137 -1.57 -12.28 -1.07
C VAL A 137 -0.11 -12.49 -1.40
N ARG A 138 0.37 -13.70 -1.13
CA ARG A 138 1.70 -14.18 -1.51
C ARG A 138 1.68 -14.69 -2.94
N ILE A 139 2.58 -14.18 -3.76
CA ILE A 139 2.73 -14.51 -5.17
C ILE A 139 4.07 -15.21 -5.34
N PHE A 140 4.03 -16.40 -5.91
CA PHE A 140 5.22 -17.18 -6.19
C PHE A 140 6.09 -16.48 -7.26
N LEU A 141 7.35 -16.14 -6.95
CA LEU A 141 8.22 -15.35 -7.81
C LEU A 141 8.28 -15.84 -9.27
N PRO A 142 8.38 -17.14 -9.57
CA PRO A 142 8.34 -17.64 -10.94
C PRO A 142 7.07 -17.34 -11.73
N SER A 143 5.97 -16.94 -11.06
CA SER A 143 4.73 -16.52 -11.72
C SER A 143 4.66 -15.04 -12.06
N VAL A 144 5.58 -14.24 -11.56
CA VAL A 144 5.64 -12.80 -11.84
C VAL A 144 5.84 -12.57 -13.34
N GLY A 145 5.04 -11.67 -13.90
CA GLY A 145 4.98 -11.40 -15.35
C GLY A 145 3.95 -12.24 -16.10
N LYS A 146 3.20 -13.11 -15.41
CA LYS A 146 2.01 -13.77 -15.98
C LYS A 146 0.78 -12.92 -15.69
N GLU A 147 -0.15 -12.89 -16.63
CA GLU A 147 -1.42 -12.21 -16.44
C GLU A 147 -2.32 -12.93 -15.43
N GLY A 148 -3.13 -12.14 -14.72
CA GLY A 148 -4.23 -12.62 -13.88
C GLY A 148 -3.96 -12.67 -12.40
N GLY A 149 -5.04 -12.77 -11.63
CA GLY A 149 -5.03 -12.75 -10.17
C GLY A 149 -4.43 -11.47 -9.60
N CYS A 150 -3.71 -11.61 -8.49
CA CYS A 150 -2.99 -10.51 -7.86
C CYS A 150 -1.55 -10.34 -8.39
N ASN A 151 -1.19 -10.97 -9.53
CA ASN A 151 0.11 -10.74 -10.15
C ASN A 151 0.29 -9.26 -10.54
N PRO A 152 1.53 -8.74 -10.50
CA PRO A 152 1.85 -7.45 -11.09
C PRO A 152 1.50 -7.45 -12.57
N ILE A 153 1.01 -6.32 -13.05
CA ILE A 153 0.64 -6.16 -14.47
C ILE A 153 1.90 -6.29 -15.33
N PRO A 154 1.95 -7.24 -16.26
CA PRO A 154 3.11 -7.42 -17.13
C PRO A 154 3.26 -6.26 -18.10
N MET A 155 4.49 -6.02 -18.54
CA MET A 155 4.78 -5.10 -19.62
C MET A 155 5.75 -5.75 -20.63
N PRO A 156 5.66 -5.42 -21.92
CA PRO A 156 6.64 -5.82 -22.91
C PRO A 156 8.04 -5.25 -22.62
N PHE A 157 9.06 -6.05 -22.81
CA PHE A 157 10.45 -5.62 -22.68
C PHE A 157 11.37 -6.47 -23.57
N GLU A 158 12.54 -5.95 -23.87
CA GLU A 158 13.63 -6.67 -24.51
C GLU A 158 14.72 -7.00 -23.51
N PHE A 159 15.35 -8.17 -23.64
CA PHE A 159 16.46 -8.59 -22.80
C PHE A 159 17.58 -9.15 -23.68
N ASP A 160 18.74 -8.50 -23.66
CA ASP A 160 19.92 -8.85 -24.47
C ASP A 160 20.93 -9.76 -23.74
N GLY A 161 20.58 -10.23 -22.55
CA GLY A 161 21.48 -11.01 -21.67
C GLY A 161 22.19 -10.16 -20.62
N LYS A 162 22.26 -8.84 -20.80
CA LYS A 162 22.87 -7.89 -19.86
C LYS A 162 21.91 -6.77 -19.47
N PHE A 163 21.13 -6.28 -20.40
CA PHE A 163 20.22 -5.16 -20.16
C PHE A 163 18.78 -5.54 -20.45
N ILE A 164 17.86 -5.03 -19.61
CA ILE A 164 16.46 -4.92 -19.92
C ILE A 164 16.21 -3.55 -20.53
N THR A 165 15.55 -3.52 -21.69
CA THR A 165 15.15 -2.29 -22.40
C THR A 165 13.64 -2.24 -22.52
N VAL A 166 13.04 -1.07 -22.17
CA VAL A 166 11.61 -0.79 -22.26
C VAL A 166 11.41 0.55 -22.93
N THR A 167 10.46 0.63 -23.86
CA THR A 167 10.14 1.89 -24.53
C THR A 167 9.31 2.83 -23.65
N LEU A 168 9.42 4.13 -23.88
CA LEU A 168 8.60 5.15 -23.20
C LEU A 168 7.10 4.88 -23.41
N ASP A 169 6.67 4.50 -24.61
CA ASP A 169 5.27 4.19 -24.89
C ASP A 169 4.76 3.03 -24.05
N THR A 170 5.59 2.01 -23.84
CA THR A 170 5.26 0.89 -22.95
C THR A 170 5.03 1.38 -21.51
N ILE A 171 5.93 2.20 -20.96
CA ILE A 171 5.75 2.74 -19.61
C ILE A 171 4.50 3.63 -19.55
N GLN A 172 4.29 4.50 -20.54
CA GLN A 172 3.12 5.39 -20.58
C GLN A 172 1.80 4.63 -20.70
N SER A 173 1.76 3.47 -21.35
CA SER A 173 0.56 2.63 -21.44
C SER A 173 0.03 2.20 -20.08
N GLY A 174 0.89 2.14 -19.07
CA GLY A 174 0.54 1.81 -17.69
C GLY A 174 0.04 2.99 -16.86
N ALA A 175 -0.01 4.22 -17.39
CA ALA A 175 -0.35 5.41 -16.63
C ALA A 175 -1.70 5.31 -15.90
N ASN A 176 -2.70 4.67 -16.51
CA ASN A 176 -4.04 4.54 -15.95
C ASN A 176 -4.12 3.61 -14.72
N TYR A 177 -3.08 2.84 -14.44
CA TYR A 177 -3.02 2.00 -13.24
C TYR A 177 -2.63 2.77 -11.98
N PHE A 178 -2.13 4.02 -12.12
CA PHE A 178 -1.57 4.80 -11.01
C PHE A 178 -2.40 6.05 -10.72
N SER A 179 -2.63 6.31 -9.44
CA SER A 179 -3.45 7.42 -8.96
C SER A 179 -2.63 8.64 -8.55
N LYS A 180 -1.36 8.45 -8.16
CA LYS A 180 -0.51 9.53 -7.64
C LYS A 180 -0.09 10.49 -8.74
N VAL A 181 -0.43 11.78 -8.54
CA VAL A 181 -0.05 12.88 -9.44
C VAL A 181 0.83 13.86 -8.69
N ILE A 182 1.98 14.16 -9.27
CA ILE A 182 2.99 15.09 -8.75
C ILE A 182 2.94 16.37 -9.57
N GLU A 183 3.08 17.51 -8.92
CA GLU A 183 3.21 18.78 -9.63
C GLU A 183 4.52 18.80 -10.42
N LYS A 184 4.42 19.02 -11.73
CA LYS A 184 5.55 19.09 -12.66
C LYS A 184 5.43 20.36 -13.48
N MET A 185 6.57 21.04 -13.67
CA MET A 185 6.66 22.16 -14.60
C MET A 185 6.90 21.62 -16.01
N VAL A 186 5.98 21.90 -16.90
CA VAL A 186 6.01 21.50 -18.32
C VAL A 186 6.10 22.71 -19.22
N LEU A 187 6.53 22.53 -20.47
CA LEU A 187 6.60 23.64 -21.44
C LEU A 187 5.26 23.80 -22.14
N ASP A 188 4.74 25.04 -22.13
CA ASP A 188 3.67 25.44 -23.02
C ASP A 188 4.19 25.35 -24.48
N PRO A 189 3.53 24.58 -25.37
CA PRO A 189 4.00 24.38 -26.73
C PRO A 189 4.01 25.65 -27.59
N VAL A 190 3.24 26.66 -27.20
CA VAL A 190 3.10 27.95 -27.95
C VAL A 190 4.01 29.02 -27.36
N SER A 191 3.81 29.35 -26.07
CA SER A 191 4.59 30.44 -25.42
C SER A 191 6.02 30.02 -25.06
N ARG A 192 6.30 28.72 -24.95
CA ARG A 192 7.56 28.15 -24.47
C ARG A 192 7.87 28.46 -23.00
N ASN A 193 6.93 29.04 -22.28
CA ASN A 193 7.04 29.24 -20.84
C ASN A 193 6.84 27.92 -20.07
N LYS A 194 7.44 27.86 -18.90
CA LYS A 194 7.18 26.74 -17.97
C LYS A 194 5.90 27.01 -17.22
N VAL A 195 4.98 26.06 -17.27
CA VAL A 195 3.67 26.09 -16.60
C VAL A 195 3.49 24.86 -15.72
N SER A 196 2.72 24.98 -14.64
CA SER A 196 2.41 23.83 -13.78
C SER A 196 1.34 22.96 -14.43
N ASN A 197 1.56 21.65 -14.48
CA ASN A 197 0.58 20.67 -14.96
C ASN A 197 -0.73 20.65 -14.15
N GLN A 198 -0.73 21.16 -12.92
CA GLN A 198 -1.93 21.18 -12.06
C GLN A 198 -2.74 22.48 -12.20
N ASN A 199 -2.08 23.59 -12.44
CA ASN A 199 -2.70 24.91 -12.43
C ASN A 199 -2.88 25.54 -13.82
N SER A 200 -2.49 24.83 -14.88
CA SER A 200 -2.57 25.31 -16.26
C SER A 200 -3.79 24.75 -16.99
N LYS A 201 -4.18 25.42 -18.05
CA LYS A 201 -5.17 24.87 -18.99
C LYS A 201 -4.56 23.68 -19.70
N SER A 202 -5.33 22.61 -19.87
CA SER A 202 -4.85 21.42 -20.55
C SER A 202 -5.75 21.02 -21.70
N TYR A 203 -5.16 20.45 -22.74
CA TYR A 203 -5.85 19.94 -23.91
C TYR A 203 -5.27 18.58 -24.32
N LEU A 204 -6.14 17.60 -24.48
CA LEU A 204 -5.76 16.25 -24.93
C LEU A 204 -5.79 16.19 -26.45
N TYR A 205 -4.63 15.90 -27.08
CA TYR A 205 -4.50 15.75 -28.53
C TYR A 205 -3.61 14.54 -28.86
N TYR A 206 -4.06 13.66 -29.71
CA TYR A 206 -3.39 12.41 -30.06
C TYR A 206 -2.88 11.63 -28.84
N ASN A 207 -3.75 11.43 -27.86
CA ASN A 207 -3.47 10.71 -26.61
C ASN A 207 -2.32 11.31 -25.77
N ARG A 208 -1.98 12.58 -26.00
CA ARG A 208 -1.01 13.35 -25.23
C ARG A 208 -1.65 14.63 -24.69
N THR A 209 -1.45 14.89 -23.39
CA THR A 209 -1.95 16.12 -22.75
C THR A 209 -0.94 17.23 -22.90
N TYR A 210 -1.39 18.37 -23.44
CA TYR A 210 -0.65 19.61 -23.57
C TYR A 210 -1.14 20.62 -22.55
N PHE A 211 -0.23 21.39 -21.98
CA PHE A 211 -0.53 22.39 -20.96
C PHE A 211 -0.21 23.78 -21.49
N PHE A 212 -1.10 24.72 -21.21
CA PHE A 212 -1.05 26.07 -21.74
C PHE A 212 -1.10 27.12 -20.63
N GLU A 213 -0.35 28.22 -20.77
CA GLU A 213 -0.30 29.32 -19.81
C GLU A 213 -1.67 30.00 -19.67
N ASN A 214 -2.37 30.15 -20.78
CA ASN A 214 -3.67 30.83 -20.86
C ASN A 214 -4.47 30.34 -22.08
N GLU A 215 -5.72 30.86 -22.24
CA GLU A 215 -6.63 30.46 -23.32
C GLU A 215 -6.21 30.96 -24.72
N LYS A 216 -5.19 31.82 -24.82
CA LYS A 216 -4.70 32.36 -26.09
C LYS A 216 -3.45 31.65 -26.60
N THR A 217 -2.83 30.86 -25.75
CA THR A 217 -1.74 29.93 -26.05
C THR A 217 -2.24 28.52 -26.02
#